data_1f766e7175438a1ca25d92185c68a974
#
_entry.id   1f766e7175438a1ca25d92185c68a974
#
_cell.length_a   1.000
_cell.length_b   1.000
_cell.length_c   1.000
_cell.angle_alpha   90.00
_cell.angle_beta   90.00
_cell.angle_gamma   90.00
#
_symmetry.space_group_name_H-M   'P 1'
#
loop_
_entity.id
_entity.type
_entity.pdbx_description
1 polymer ?
#
loop_
_entity_poly.entity_id
_entity_poly.type
_entity_poly.pdbx_seq_one_letter_code
_entity_poly.pdbx_strand_id
1 'polypeptide(L)'
;GLSTLFLVKKYGAQVFAADLWISPTENYERFRTLGIDDKAIPIFVDATKGLPFAHGYFDLMLSIDAYHYFGDTAEMLQSLIPFVKKGGHIAVAIPGLKYEFGKNVPDEMQPFWNSEMERTLRSLDWWKALWAKAQGIEIVDSREMSCCRQAWEEWLTAYHPIVAEDIKMMEAEGGKYFNFIQLIAKVI
;
A
#
# COMPACT_ATOMS: atom_id res chain seq x y z
N GLY A 1 7.13 6.60 -7.13
CA GLY A 1 7.39 6.28 -8.54
C GLY A 1 8.08 4.95 -8.82
N LEU A 2 8.72 4.27 -7.85
CA LEU A 2 9.47 3.01 -8.09
C LEU A 2 8.56 1.87 -8.57
N SER A 3 7.40 1.70 -7.99
CA SER A 3 6.40 0.70 -8.43
C SER A 3 5.93 0.95 -9.87
N THR A 4 5.71 2.22 -10.23
CA THR A 4 5.36 2.63 -11.60
C THR A 4 6.47 2.25 -12.58
N LEU A 5 7.72 2.60 -12.27
CA LEU A 5 8.88 2.23 -13.09
C LEU A 5 8.97 0.72 -13.30
N PHE A 6 8.81 -0.05 -12.23
CA PHE A 6 8.85 -1.52 -12.29
C PHE A 6 7.76 -2.08 -13.20
N LEU A 7 6.52 -1.62 -13.05
CA LEU A 7 5.39 -2.09 -13.87
C LEU A 7 5.60 -1.79 -15.36
N VAL A 8 6.05 -0.58 -15.68
CA VAL A 8 6.31 -0.19 -17.07
C VAL A 8 7.48 -0.99 -17.65
N LYS A 9 8.64 -1.01 -16.98
CA LYS A 9 9.86 -1.64 -17.52
C LYS A 9 9.76 -3.16 -17.61
N LYS A 10 9.14 -3.80 -16.61
CA LYS A 10 9.08 -5.27 -16.57
C LYS A 10 7.90 -5.84 -17.35
N TYR A 11 6.75 -5.18 -17.31
CA TYR A 11 5.51 -5.71 -17.89
C TYR A 11 4.99 -4.91 -19.07
N GLY A 12 5.59 -3.77 -19.41
CA GLY A 12 5.11 -2.90 -20.46
C GLY A 12 3.74 -2.29 -20.17
N ALA A 13 3.33 -2.26 -18.91
CA ALA A 13 2.02 -1.80 -18.49
C ALA A 13 1.82 -0.30 -18.76
N GLN A 14 0.60 0.09 -19.12
CA GLN A 14 0.17 1.48 -19.04
C GLN A 14 -0.25 1.76 -17.60
N VAL A 15 0.34 2.76 -16.97
CA VAL A 15 0.16 3.04 -15.55
C VAL A 15 -0.37 4.46 -15.34
N PHE A 16 -1.47 4.59 -14.62
CA PHE A 16 -1.94 5.83 -14.04
C PHE A 16 -1.42 5.92 -12.61
N ALA A 17 -0.36 6.73 -12.43
CA ALA A 17 0.34 6.86 -11.16
C ALA A 17 -0.35 7.90 -10.28
N ALA A 18 -1.28 7.44 -9.46
CA ALA A 18 -2.03 8.26 -8.52
C ALA A 18 -1.18 8.61 -7.30
N ASP A 19 -1.10 9.88 -6.98
CA ASP A 19 -0.36 10.40 -5.83
C ASP A 19 -1.12 11.58 -5.21
N LEU A 20 -1.08 11.69 -3.89
CA LEU A 20 -1.69 12.80 -3.14
C LEU A 20 -0.67 13.89 -2.76
N TRP A 21 0.61 13.55 -2.66
CA TRP A 21 1.63 14.43 -2.12
C TRP A 21 2.57 15.00 -3.20
N ILE A 22 2.83 14.23 -4.24
CA ILE A 22 3.75 14.63 -5.30
C ILE A 22 2.95 15.18 -6.48
N SER A 23 3.32 16.36 -6.95
CA SER A 23 2.63 17.00 -8.07
C SER A 23 2.76 16.17 -9.37
N PRO A 24 1.76 16.20 -10.24
CA PRO A 24 1.86 15.54 -11.55
C PRO A 24 3.05 16.03 -12.37
N THR A 25 3.39 17.30 -12.30
CA THR A 25 4.54 17.88 -13.01
C THR A 25 5.85 17.25 -12.54
N GLU A 26 6.06 17.15 -11.23
CA GLU A 26 7.25 16.55 -10.66
C GLU A 26 7.36 15.06 -11.02
N ASN A 27 6.27 14.30 -10.90
CA ASN A 27 6.27 12.90 -11.30
C ASN A 27 6.46 12.73 -12.81
N TYR A 28 5.91 13.61 -13.63
CA TYR A 28 6.11 13.57 -15.08
C TYR A 28 7.59 13.78 -15.48
N GLU A 29 8.27 14.72 -14.84
CA GLU A 29 9.71 14.95 -15.09
C GLU A 29 10.55 13.74 -14.67
N ARG A 30 10.20 13.09 -13.54
CA ARG A 30 10.83 11.81 -13.15
C ARG A 30 10.60 10.73 -14.19
N PHE A 31 9.36 10.58 -14.68
CA PHE A 31 9.04 9.56 -15.68
C PHE A 31 9.76 9.81 -17.01
N ARG A 32 9.89 11.07 -17.44
CA ARG A 32 10.70 11.45 -18.61
C ARG A 32 12.16 11.08 -18.43
N THR A 33 12.75 11.43 -17.30
CA THR A 33 14.13 11.08 -16.98
C THR A 33 14.38 9.56 -17.00
N LEU A 34 13.38 8.80 -16.58
CA LEU A 34 13.42 7.33 -16.57
C LEU A 34 13.00 6.69 -17.90
N GLY A 35 12.58 7.48 -18.89
CA GLY A 35 12.15 7.00 -20.21
C GLY A 35 10.94 6.08 -20.12
N ILE A 36 9.90 6.51 -19.37
CA ILE A 36 8.62 5.79 -19.20
C ILE A 36 7.39 6.69 -19.34
N ASP A 37 7.58 7.95 -19.73
CA ASP A 37 6.51 8.95 -19.83
C ASP A 37 5.50 8.68 -20.96
N ASP A 38 5.81 7.80 -21.88
CA ASP A 38 4.90 7.29 -22.90
C ASP A 38 3.86 6.30 -22.33
N LYS A 39 4.13 5.71 -21.17
CA LYS A 39 3.27 4.69 -20.52
C LYS A 39 2.86 5.03 -19.10
N ALA A 40 3.53 5.97 -18.44
CA ALA A 40 3.24 6.38 -17.08
C ALA A 40 2.60 7.77 -17.06
N ILE A 41 1.35 7.85 -16.63
CA ILE A 41 0.57 9.09 -16.55
C ILE A 41 0.42 9.46 -15.08
N PRO A 42 1.05 10.54 -14.60
CA PRO A 42 0.91 10.99 -13.22
C PRO A 42 -0.44 11.67 -13.00
N ILE A 43 -1.09 11.39 -11.88
CA ILE A 43 -2.37 11.98 -11.51
C ILE A 43 -2.31 12.43 -10.06
N PHE A 44 -2.73 13.67 -9.81
CA PHE A 44 -2.95 14.16 -8.45
C PHE A 44 -4.38 13.82 -8.02
N VAL A 45 -4.51 12.92 -7.05
CA VAL A 45 -5.83 12.48 -6.58
C VAL A 45 -5.79 12.01 -5.14
N ASP A 46 -6.82 12.40 -4.40
CA ASP A 46 -7.17 11.81 -3.11
C ASP A 46 -8.13 10.64 -3.36
N ALA A 47 -7.65 9.41 -3.23
CA ALA A 47 -8.43 8.21 -3.49
C ALA A 47 -9.68 8.09 -2.57
N THR A 48 -9.68 8.76 -1.41
CA THR A 48 -10.82 8.77 -0.50
C THR A 48 -12.01 9.58 -1.01
N LYS A 49 -11.76 10.46 -2.00
CA LYS A 49 -12.79 11.32 -2.63
C LYS A 49 -13.28 10.79 -3.98
N GLY A 50 -12.82 9.60 -4.36
CA GLY A 50 -13.15 8.97 -5.62
C GLY A 50 -12.05 9.14 -6.68
N LEU A 51 -12.15 8.36 -7.74
CA LEU A 51 -11.18 8.35 -8.83
C LEU A 51 -11.78 8.96 -10.10
N PRO A 52 -11.02 9.75 -10.88
CA PRO A 52 -11.51 10.42 -12.08
C PRO A 52 -11.51 9.49 -13.31
N PHE A 53 -12.09 8.30 -13.16
CA PHE A 53 -12.13 7.27 -14.20
C PHE A 53 -13.52 6.69 -14.37
N ALA A 54 -13.77 6.10 -15.52
CA ALA A 54 -14.98 5.31 -15.77
C ALA A 54 -14.93 4.00 -14.96
N HIS A 55 -16.11 3.47 -14.61
CA HIS A 55 -16.21 2.15 -14.03
C HIS A 55 -15.71 1.07 -15.02
N GLY A 56 -15.13 0.00 -14.51
CA GLY A 56 -14.59 -1.08 -15.32
C GLY A 56 -13.42 -0.67 -16.23
N TYR A 57 -12.64 0.31 -15.81
CA TYR A 57 -11.53 0.83 -16.61
C TYR A 57 -10.24 0.05 -16.46
N PHE A 58 -9.90 -0.35 -15.22
CA PHE A 58 -8.61 -0.95 -14.88
C PHE A 58 -8.64 -2.48 -14.91
N ASP A 59 -7.57 -3.08 -15.41
CA ASP A 59 -7.31 -4.51 -15.25
C ASP A 59 -6.74 -4.83 -13.87
N LEU A 60 -5.97 -3.90 -13.31
CA LEU A 60 -5.34 -4.01 -11.98
C LEU A 60 -5.36 -2.65 -11.28
N MET A 61 -5.74 -2.65 -10.03
CA MET A 61 -5.47 -1.57 -9.09
C MET A 61 -4.42 -2.07 -8.09
N LEU A 62 -3.28 -1.39 -8.02
CA LEU A 62 -2.15 -1.78 -7.16
C LEU A 62 -1.80 -0.66 -6.20
N SER A 63 -1.67 -0.99 -4.92
CA SER A 63 -1.14 -0.07 -3.92
C SER A 63 -0.01 -0.73 -3.14
N ILE A 64 1.15 -0.09 -3.14
CA ILE A 64 2.33 -0.52 -2.37
C ILE A 64 2.64 0.58 -1.37
N ASP A 65 2.69 0.21 -0.09
CA ASP A 65 3.03 1.07 1.04
C ASP A 65 2.20 2.37 1.11
N ALA A 66 0.91 2.29 0.76
CA ALA A 66 0.02 3.45 0.79
C ALA A 66 -1.40 3.12 1.27
N TYR A 67 -1.95 1.95 0.93
CA TYR A 67 -3.35 1.62 1.20
C TYR A 67 -3.71 1.66 2.69
N HIS A 68 -2.81 1.31 3.58
CA HIS A 68 -3.02 1.32 5.03
C HIS A 68 -3.35 2.71 5.61
N TYR A 69 -2.97 3.79 4.92
CA TYR A 69 -3.30 5.15 5.36
C TYR A 69 -4.78 5.52 5.17
N PHE A 70 -5.46 4.90 4.22
CA PHE A 70 -6.84 5.27 3.86
C PHE A 70 -7.80 4.09 3.70
N GLY A 71 -7.30 2.86 3.64
CA GLY A 71 -8.08 1.66 3.36
C GLY A 71 -8.68 0.96 4.59
N ASP A 72 -8.70 1.60 5.75
CA ASP A 72 -9.06 1.04 7.04
C ASP A 72 -10.58 0.85 7.25
N THR A 73 -11.40 1.02 6.20
CA THR A 73 -12.83 0.75 6.20
C THR A 73 -13.26 -0.13 5.02
N ALA A 74 -14.32 -0.90 5.21
CA ALA A 74 -14.87 -1.73 4.12
C ALA A 74 -15.50 -0.85 3.01
N GLU A 75 -16.03 0.30 3.37
CA GLU A 75 -16.62 1.29 2.45
C GLU A 75 -15.56 1.84 1.50
N MET A 76 -14.33 2.04 1.99
CA MET A 76 -13.23 2.50 1.13
C MET A 76 -12.90 1.46 0.06
N LEU A 77 -12.74 0.19 0.43
CA LEU A 77 -12.55 -0.87 -0.55
C LEU A 77 -13.74 -0.97 -1.52
N GLN A 78 -14.97 -0.92 -0.98
CA GLN A 78 -16.19 -0.98 -1.79
C GLN A 78 -16.26 0.17 -2.81
N SER A 79 -15.74 1.35 -2.49
CA SER A 79 -15.71 2.50 -3.41
C SER A 79 -14.72 2.35 -4.56
N LEU A 80 -13.68 1.52 -4.40
CA LEU A 80 -12.64 1.29 -5.41
C LEU A 80 -13.01 0.18 -6.41
N ILE A 81 -13.78 -0.81 -5.97
CA ILE A 81 -14.17 -1.99 -6.77
C ILE A 81 -14.77 -1.61 -8.13
N PRO A 82 -15.68 -0.62 -8.25
CA PRO A 82 -16.31 -0.29 -9.52
C PRO A 82 -15.34 0.14 -10.63
N PHE A 83 -14.16 0.65 -10.30
CA PHE A 83 -13.19 1.10 -11.29
C PHE A 83 -12.42 -0.05 -11.94
N VAL A 84 -12.43 -1.23 -11.32
CA VAL A 84 -11.75 -2.42 -11.82
C VAL A 84 -12.71 -3.26 -12.65
N LYS A 85 -12.25 -3.78 -13.78
CA LYS A 85 -13.01 -4.66 -14.65
C LYS A 85 -13.42 -5.93 -13.92
N LYS A 86 -14.56 -6.49 -14.29
CA LYS A 86 -14.90 -7.85 -13.90
C LYS A 86 -13.79 -8.82 -14.35
N GLY A 87 -13.31 -9.65 -13.43
CA GLY A 87 -12.14 -10.50 -13.63
C GLY A 87 -10.79 -9.83 -13.40
N GLY A 88 -10.76 -8.50 -13.25
CA GLY A 88 -9.56 -7.74 -12.86
C GLY A 88 -9.25 -7.90 -11.37
N HIS A 89 -8.18 -7.26 -10.90
CA HIS A 89 -7.67 -7.46 -9.54
C HIS A 89 -7.45 -6.16 -8.80
N ILE A 90 -7.61 -6.22 -7.49
CA ILE A 90 -7.14 -5.22 -6.54
C ILE A 90 -6.05 -5.88 -5.69
N ALA A 91 -4.87 -5.29 -5.65
CA ALA A 91 -3.72 -5.84 -4.94
C ALA A 91 -3.09 -4.77 -4.04
N VAL A 92 -2.77 -5.15 -2.81
CA VAL A 92 -2.06 -4.28 -1.88
C VAL A 92 -0.88 -5.02 -1.26
N ALA A 93 0.21 -4.27 -1.03
CA ALA A 93 1.33 -4.69 -0.21
C ALA A 93 1.60 -3.55 0.78
N ILE A 94 1.46 -3.82 2.07
CA ILE A 94 1.44 -2.81 3.13
C ILE A 94 2.21 -3.28 4.36
N PRO A 95 2.78 -2.37 5.18
CA PRO A 95 3.29 -2.72 6.48
C PRO A 95 2.14 -3.18 7.40
N GLY A 96 2.45 -4.05 8.32
CA GLY A 96 1.47 -4.59 9.25
C GLY A 96 2.09 -5.21 10.49
N LEU A 97 1.26 -5.87 11.26
CA LEU A 97 1.62 -6.58 12.48
C LEU A 97 1.49 -8.09 12.29
N LYS A 98 2.34 -8.84 12.97
CA LYS A 98 2.19 -10.31 13.11
C LYS A 98 0.95 -10.67 13.94
N TYR A 99 0.58 -9.80 14.88
CA TYR A 99 -0.63 -9.92 15.70
C TYR A 99 -1.06 -8.55 16.25
N GLU A 100 -2.35 -8.40 16.54
CA GLU A 100 -2.90 -7.17 17.10
C GLU A 100 -2.42 -6.93 18.53
N PHE A 101 -1.94 -5.74 18.85
CA PHE A 101 -1.59 -5.37 20.22
C PHE A 101 -2.82 -5.11 21.09
N GLY A 102 -3.89 -4.59 20.53
CA GLY A 102 -5.07 -4.18 21.25
C GLY A 102 -4.72 -3.15 22.32
N LYS A 103 -5.09 -3.44 23.59
CA LYS A 103 -4.75 -2.57 24.74
C LYS A 103 -3.36 -2.86 25.33
N ASN A 104 -2.69 -3.90 24.88
CA ASN A 104 -1.44 -4.40 25.47
C ASN A 104 -0.27 -4.15 24.51
N VAL A 105 0.00 -2.89 24.24
CA VAL A 105 1.21 -2.50 23.48
C VAL A 105 2.44 -2.94 24.25
N PRO A 106 3.39 -3.69 23.65
CA PRO A 106 4.64 -4.09 24.31
C PRO A 106 5.40 -2.88 24.86
N ASP A 107 6.01 -3.02 26.03
CA ASP A 107 6.67 -1.91 26.72
C ASP A 107 7.73 -1.22 25.85
N GLU A 108 8.51 -2.00 25.10
CA GLU A 108 9.53 -1.49 24.18
C GLU A 108 8.95 -0.71 22.99
N MET A 109 7.69 -0.97 22.65
CA MET A 109 7.00 -0.28 21.53
C MET A 109 6.23 0.95 21.99
N GLN A 110 5.89 1.08 23.27
CA GLN A 110 5.09 2.22 23.78
C GLN A 110 5.64 3.60 23.40
N PRO A 111 6.97 3.87 23.40
CA PRO A 111 7.50 5.17 23.02
C PRO A 111 7.24 5.57 21.57
N PHE A 112 6.98 4.59 20.70
CA PHE A 112 6.78 4.78 19.26
C PHE A 112 5.31 4.63 18.86
N TRP A 113 4.50 3.99 19.71
CA TRP A 113 3.12 3.66 19.40
C TRP A 113 2.18 4.85 19.60
N ASN A 114 1.48 5.23 18.54
CA ASN A 114 0.53 6.33 18.55
C ASN A 114 -0.79 5.93 17.87
N SER A 115 -1.77 6.81 17.88
CA SER A 115 -3.10 6.56 17.29
C SER A 115 -3.08 6.32 15.77
N GLU A 116 -2.11 6.87 15.07
CA GLU A 116 -1.94 6.62 13.64
C GLU A 116 -1.44 5.21 13.40
N MET A 117 -0.40 4.78 14.11
CA MET A 117 0.11 3.41 14.03
C MET A 117 -0.95 2.38 14.44
N GLU A 118 -1.71 2.67 15.52
CA GLU A 118 -2.81 1.80 15.94
C GLU A 118 -3.87 1.64 14.83
N ARG A 119 -4.12 2.67 14.05
CA ARG A 119 -5.09 2.64 12.95
C ARG A 119 -4.53 1.96 11.71
N THR A 120 -3.29 2.25 11.33
CA THR A 120 -2.70 1.88 10.04
C THR A 120 -1.96 0.55 10.06
N LEU A 121 -1.33 0.18 11.18
CA LEU A 121 -0.62 -1.09 11.31
C LEU A 121 -1.54 -2.15 11.92
N ARG A 122 -2.03 -3.04 11.08
CA ARG A 122 -2.95 -4.12 11.45
C ARG A 122 -2.41 -5.46 10.99
N SER A 123 -2.88 -6.53 11.63
CA SER A 123 -2.51 -7.88 11.26
C SER A 123 -3.14 -8.34 9.94
N LEU A 124 -2.59 -9.38 9.33
CA LEU A 124 -3.15 -10.00 8.13
C LEU A 124 -4.60 -10.45 8.35
N ASP A 125 -4.89 -11.04 9.51
CA ASP A 125 -6.25 -11.52 9.81
C ASP A 125 -7.24 -10.36 9.96
N TRP A 126 -6.81 -9.24 10.53
CA TRP A 126 -7.65 -8.04 10.59
C TRP A 126 -7.99 -7.52 9.18
N TRP A 127 -7.00 -7.40 8.31
CA TRP A 127 -7.20 -6.96 6.93
C TRP A 127 -8.09 -7.92 6.13
N LYS A 128 -7.89 -9.23 6.29
CA LYS A 128 -8.76 -10.24 5.66
C LYS A 128 -10.21 -10.11 6.11
N ALA A 129 -10.41 -9.95 7.42
CA ALA A 129 -11.76 -9.78 7.98
C ALA A 129 -12.43 -8.49 7.50
N LEU A 130 -11.65 -7.41 7.30
CA LEU A 130 -12.13 -6.17 6.72
C LEU A 130 -12.54 -6.36 5.25
N TRP A 131 -11.67 -6.91 4.43
CA TRP A 131 -11.91 -7.12 3.00
C TRP A 131 -13.05 -8.10 2.73
N ALA A 132 -13.25 -9.09 3.59
CA ALA A 132 -14.36 -10.04 3.49
C ALA A 132 -15.76 -9.40 3.64
N LYS A 133 -15.84 -8.16 4.14
CA LYS A 133 -17.10 -7.40 4.23
C LYS A 133 -17.50 -6.76 2.90
N ALA A 134 -16.54 -6.56 1.98
CA ALA A 134 -16.83 -5.95 0.68
C ALA A 134 -17.54 -6.94 -0.24
N GLN A 135 -18.45 -6.42 -1.06
CA GLN A 135 -19.20 -7.22 -2.03
C GLN A 135 -18.57 -7.10 -3.43
N GLY A 136 -18.72 -8.14 -4.24
CA GLY A 136 -18.24 -8.14 -5.63
C GLY A 136 -16.75 -8.46 -5.78
N ILE A 137 -16.12 -9.00 -4.76
CA ILE A 137 -14.74 -9.50 -4.81
C ILE A 137 -14.60 -10.89 -4.19
N GLU A 138 -13.54 -11.57 -4.59
CA GLU A 138 -13.03 -12.80 -3.98
C GLU A 138 -11.56 -12.59 -3.61
N ILE A 139 -11.19 -12.81 -2.34
CA ILE A 139 -9.78 -12.79 -1.93
C ILE A 139 -9.11 -14.03 -2.49
N VAL A 140 -8.22 -13.87 -3.46
CA VAL A 140 -7.53 -14.96 -4.15
C VAL A 140 -6.14 -15.25 -3.61
N ASP A 141 -5.52 -14.29 -2.93
CA ASP A 141 -4.26 -14.48 -2.19
C ASP A 141 -4.21 -13.54 -0.98
N SER A 142 -3.68 -14.06 0.13
CA SER A 142 -3.43 -13.28 1.33
C SER A 142 -2.32 -13.92 2.14
N ARG A 143 -1.24 -13.17 2.41
CA ARG A 143 -0.08 -13.72 3.11
C ARG A 143 0.78 -12.65 3.75
N GLU A 144 1.58 -13.07 4.72
CA GLU A 144 2.74 -12.32 5.16
C GLU A 144 3.86 -12.45 4.12
N MET A 145 4.55 -11.35 3.84
CA MET A 145 5.62 -11.31 2.85
C MET A 145 6.96 -11.61 3.51
N SER A 146 7.76 -12.50 2.92
CA SER A 146 9.08 -12.85 3.44
C SER A 146 10.14 -11.74 3.33
N CYS A 147 9.85 -10.69 2.56
CA CYS A 147 10.78 -9.57 2.33
C CYS A 147 10.76 -8.49 3.42
N CYS A 148 9.95 -8.63 4.47
CA CYS A 148 9.78 -7.57 5.49
C CYS A 148 11.12 -7.10 6.06
N ARG A 149 11.97 -8.02 6.52
CA ARG A 149 13.28 -7.66 7.08
C ARG A 149 14.16 -6.95 6.06
N GLN A 150 14.28 -7.49 4.84
CA GLN A 150 15.08 -6.88 3.79
C GLN A 150 14.57 -5.48 3.44
N ALA A 151 13.26 -5.30 3.32
CA ALA A 151 12.68 -4.00 2.99
C ALA A 151 12.97 -2.96 4.07
N TRP A 152 12.91 -3.33 5.35
CA TRP A 152 13.31 -2.44 6.44
C TRP A 152 14.81 -2.14 6.43
N GLU A 153 15.68 -3.15 6.26
CA GLU A 153 17.12 -2.96 6.15
C GLU A 153 17.48 -1.97 5.03
N GLU A 154 16.84 -2.08 3.86
CA GLU A 154 17.03 -1.16 2.74
C GLU A 154 16.49 0.25 3.05
N TRP A 155 15.30 0.36 3.63
CA TRP A 155 14.70 1.65 4.01
C TRP A 155 15.56 2.41 5.01
N LEU A 156 16.09 1.74 6.03
CA LEU A 156 16.91 2.36 7.06
C LEU A 156 18.25 2.91 6.55
N THR A 157 18.64 2.57 5.32
CA THR A 157 19.79 3.19 4.63
C THR A 157 19.42 4.40 3.79
N ALA A 158 18.13 4.70 3.64
CA ALA A 158 17.67 5.81 2.82
C ALA A 158 18.02 7.17 3.43
N TYR A 159 18.36 8.15 2.59
CA TYR A 159 18.56 9.53 3.03
C TYR A 159 17.21 10.24 3.16
N HIS A 160 16.53 10.04 4.31
CA HIS A 160 15.24 10.65 4.60
C HIS A 160 15.16 11.07 6.08
N PRO A 161 14.55 12.22 6.41
CA PRO A 161 14.49 12.71 7.80
C PRO A 161 13.84 11.75 8.80
N ILE A 162 12.84 10.98 8.39
CA ILE A 162 12.10 10.04 9.25
C ILE A 162 12.96 8.82 9.63
N VAL A 163 13.95 8.45 8.83
CA VAL A 163 14.76 7.24 9.05
C VAL A 163 15.42 7.22 10.42
N ALA A 164 15.81 8.35 10.97
CA ALA A 164 16.45 8.40 12.30
C ALA A 164 15.52 7.96 13.45
N GLU A 165 14.21 8.18 13.33
CA GLU A 165 13.20 7.70 14.28
C GLU A 165 12.88 6.23 14.03
N ASP A 166 12.77 5.85 12.76
CA ASP A 166 12.51 4.47 12.36
C ASP A 166 13.63 3.51 12.79
N ILE A 167 14.90 3.94 12.77
CA ILE A 167 16.03 3.15 13.30
C ILE A 167 15.77 2.76 14.75
N LYS A 168 15.43 3.73 15.61
CA LYS A 168 15.18 3.47 17.05
C LYS A 168 13.98 2.54 17.26
N MET A 169 12.93 2.76 16.49
CA MET A 169 11.74 1.91 16.53
C MET A 169 12.07 0.47 16.11
N MET A 170 12.83 0.29 15.04
CA MET A 170 13.19 -1.04 14.54
C MET A 170 14.19 -1.75 15.43
N GLU A 171 15.07 -1.02 16.13
CA GLU A 171 15.93 -1.59 17.17
C GLU A 171 15.10 -2.12 18.35
N ALA A 172 14.09 -1.37 18.81
CA ALA A 172 13.19 -1.80 19.87
C ALA A 172 12.28 -2.97 19.43
N GLU A 173 11.79 -2.93 18.21
CA GLU A 173 10.95 -3.96 17.60
C GLU A 173 11.69 -5.32 17.51
N GLY A 174 12.95 -5.29 17.10
CA GLY A 174 13.86 -6.45 17.12
C GLY A 174 13.38 -7.66 16.29
N GLY A 175 12.59 -7.47 15.26
CA GLY A 175 12.04 -8.53 14.40
C GLY A 175 10.86 -9.29 15.02
N LYS A 176 10.23 -8.75 16.08
CA LYS A 176 9.20 -9.46 16.85
C LYS A 176 7.78 -9.21 16.36
N TYR A 177 7.46 -7.98 15.90
CA TYR A 177 6.08 -7.50 15.80
C TYR A 177 5.66 -7.16 14.38
N PHE A 178 6.56 -6.57 13.59
CA PHE A 178 6.23 -6.09 12.25
C PHE A 178 6.36 -7.18 11.18
N ASN A 179 5.52 -7.06 10.18
CA ASN A 179 5.61 -7.78 8.93
C ASN A 179 5.22 -6.87 7.76
N PHE A 180 5.34 -7.39 6.53
CA PHE A 180 4.62 -6.87 5.36
C PHE A 180 3.53 -7.84 4.98
N ILE A 181 2.39 -7.30 4.57
CA ILE A 181 1.18 -8.06 4.25
C ILE A 181 0.84 -7.84 2.79
N GLN A 182 0.50 -8.91 2.11
CA GLN A 182 -0.09 -8.88 0.77
C GLN A 182 -1.53 -9.37 0.83
N LEU A 183 -2.43 -8.62 0.16
CA LEU A 183 -3.76 -9.09 -0.18
C LEU A 183 -4.02 -8.86 -1.66
N ILE A 184 -4.62 -9.86 -2.30
CA ILE A 184 -5.07 -9.77 -3.69
C ILE A 184 -6.51 -10.26 -3.76
N ALA A 185 -7.38 -9.43 -4.30
CA ALA A 185 -8.76 -9.79 -4.59
C ALA A 185 -9.05 -9.69 -6.09
N LYS A 186 -9.87 -10.61 -6.57
CA LYS A 186 -10.43 -10.60 -7.92
C LYS A 186 -11.83 -10.00 -7.89
N VAL A 187 -12.15 -9.11 -8.82
CA VAL A 187 -13.49 -8.57 -9.01
C VAL A 187 -14.36 -9.59 -9.75
N ILE A 188 -15.54 -9.94 -9.20
CA ILE A 188 -16.44 -10.99 -9.69
C ILE A 188 -17.74 -10.46 -10.28
#